data_909aa865c935fd8e19155165007983a5
#
_entry.id   909aa865c935fd8e19155165007983a5
#
_cell.length_a   1.000
_cell.length_b   1.000
_cell.length_c   1.000
_cell.angle_alpha   90.00
_cell.angle_beta   90.00
_cell.angle_gamma   90.00
#
_symmetry.space_group_name_H-M   'P 1'
#
loop_
_entity.id
_entity.type
_entity.pdbx_description
1 polymer ?
#
loop_
_entity_poly.entity_id
_entity_poly.type
_entity_poly.pdbx_seq_one_letter_code
_entity_poly.pdbx_strand_id
1 'polypeptide(L)'
;IEKRLENMKNFYIKTGELLDNLPDAIPYNTRDFLKNTILGDKELKQLMDGIDSHRPPRIFLIGRTGVGKSSLINAMCGAYVAKVSDTKSCTEGTEVYQCKDEDRVLMEILDTRGIAESESLNSDMSAEQMLINQINEFSPDVAIMMLNCTHRDDIITDVEFMKKVAKDYAATNNLRLPIVVVINKCDEMAPARFKIPDEYPRNKVEKINEVVQRYKGIIIKNGLKIDDVIPVSSLIDWQ
;
A
#
# COMPACT_ATOMS: atom_id res chain seq x y z
N ILE A 1 -6.56 -9.73 -4.35
CA ILE A 1 -7.39 -10.24 -3.23
C ILE A 1 -8.83 -9.78 -3.43
N GLU A 2 -9.12 -8.50 -3.67
CA GLU A 2 -10.47 -7.95 -3.84
C GLU A 2 -11.25 -8.65 -4.97
N LYS A 3 -10.68 -8.79 -6.16
CA LYS A 3 -11.35 -9.50 -7.26
C LYS A 3 -11.75 -10.94 -6.93
N ARG A 4 -11.01 -11.61 -6.02
CA ARG A 4 -11.37 -12.94 -5.52
C ARG A 4 -12.54 -12.87 -4.54
N LEU A 5 -12.54 -11.88 -3.64
CA LEU A 5 -13.62 -11.66 -2.67
C LEU A 5 -14.91 -11.25 -3.39
N GLU A 6 -14.83 -10.37 -4.36
CA GLU A 6 -15.95 -9.97 -5.21
C GLU A 6 -16.50 -11.14 -6.04
N ASN A 7 -15.62 -11.95 -6.60
CA ASN A 7 -16.04 -13.20 -7.31
C ASN A 7 -16.71 -14.18 -6.35
N MET A 8 -16.24 -14.33 -5.12
CA MET A 8 -16.87 -15.16 -4.10
C MET A 8 -18.24 -14.64 -3.72
N LYS A 9 -18.38 -13.32 -3.52
CA LYS A 9 -19.66 -12.66 -3.24
C LYS A 9 -20.66 -12.87 -4.38
N ASN A 10 -20.24 -12.59 -5.61
CA ASN A 10 -21.06 -12.80 -6.79
C ASN A 10 -21.46 -14.27 -6.97
N PHE A 11 -20.57 -15.20 -6.67
CA PHE A 11 -20.89 -16.64 -6.67
C PHE A 11 -21.94 -16.98 -5.62
N TYR A 12 -21.82 -16.44 -4.39
CA TYR A 12 -22.77 -16.66 -3.32
C TYR A 12 -24.17 -16.12 -3.66
N ILE A 13 -24.27 -14.89 -4.20
CA ILE A 13 -25.51 -14.25 -4.64
C ILE A 13 -26.15 -15.07 -5.75
N LYS A 14 -25.40 -15.42 -6.79
CA LYS A 14 -25.90 -16.22 -7.93
C LYS A 14 -26.34 -17.63 -7.51
N THR A 15 -25.68 -18.22 -6.53
CA THR A 15 -26.08 -19.51 -5.96
C THR A 15 -27.42 -19.37 -5.23
N GLY A 16 -27.65 -18.27 -4.51
CA GLY A 16 -28.93 -17.95 -3.88
C GLY A 16 -30.05 -17.83 -4.90
N GLU A 17 -29.83 -17.04 -5.96
CA GLU A 17 -30.79 -16.87 -7.07
C GLU A 17 -31.12 -18.20 -7.78
N LEU A 18 -30.11 -19.05 -8.01
CA LEU A 18 -30.31 -20.38 -8.60
C LEU A 18 -31.16 -21.30 -7.70
N LEU A 19 -30.92 -21.28 -6.38
CA LEU A 19 -31.66 -22.07 -5.43
C LEU A 19 -33.12 -21.58 -5.27
N ASP A 20 -33.35 -20.26 -5.39
CA ASP A 20 -34.68 -19.68 -5.40
C ASP A 20 -35.50 -20.02 -6.66
N ASN A 21 -34.81 -20.17 -7.79
CA ASN A 21 -35.39 -20.46 -9.09
C ASN A 21 -35.33 -21.96 -9.49
N LEU A 22 -35.15 -22.86 -8.52
CA LEU A 22 -35.17 -24.30 -8.80
C LEU A 22 -36.52 -24.73 -9.38
N PRO A 23 -36.56 -25.68 -10.37
CA PRO A 23 -37.80 -26.18 -10.97
C PRO A 23 -38.77 -26.74 -9.94
N ASP A 24 -40.07 -26.55 -10.16
CA ASP A 24 -41.14 -27.04 -9.26
C ASP A 24 -41.16 -28.56 -9.07
N ALA A 25 -40.50 -29.30 -9.97
CA ALA A 25 -40.30 -30.74 -9.84
C ALA A 25 -39.46 -31.16 -8.63
N ILE A 26 -38.68 -30.20 -8.01
CA ILE A 26 -37.90 -30.49 -6.82
C ILE A 26 -38.79 -30.23 -5.59
N PRO A 27 -38.97 -31.21 -4.70
CA PRO A 27 -39.78 -31.05 -3.48
C PRO A 27 -39.29 -29.87 -2.61
N TYR A 28 -40.22 -29.13 -2.01
CA TYR A 28 -39.94 -27.95 -1.17
C TYR A 28 -38.92 -28.25 -0.08
N ASN A 29 -39.08 -29.40 0.59
CA ASN A 29 -38.16 -29.81 1.67
C ASN A 29 -36.70 -29.99 1.16
N THR A 30 -36.52 -30.41 -0.07
CA THR A 30 -35.21 -30.60 -0.70
C THR A 30 -34.60 -29.23 -1.05
N ARG A 31 -35.41 -28.30 -1.55
CA ARG A 31 -34.97 -26.92 -1.84
C ARG A 31 -34.54 -26.22 -0.56
N ASP A 32 -35.37 -26.33 0.49
CA ASP A 32 -35.10 -25.70 1.78
C ASP A 32 -33.86 -26.29 2.46
N PHE A 33 -33.66 -27.61 2.35
CA PHE A 33 -32.46 -28.28 2.82
C PHE A 33 -31.20 -27.80 2.08
N LEU A 34 -31.26 -27.74 0.74
CA LEU A 34 -30.14 -27.24 -0.08
C LEU A 34 -29.82 -25.77 0.23
N LYS A 35 -30.85 -24.93 0.34
CA LYS A 35 -30.70 -23.52 0.68
C LYS A 35 -30.07 -23.33 2.07
N ASN A 36 -30.56 -24.04 3.05
CA ASN A 36 -30.04 -23.97 4.42
C ASN A 36 -28.64 -24.57 4.55
N THR A 37 -28.30 -25.60 3.78
CA THR A 37 -26.97 -26.19 3.79
C THR A 37 -25.93 -25.32 3.09
N ILE A 38 -26.29 -24.67 1.99
CA ILE A 38 -25.36 -23.89 1.17
C ILE A 38 -25.29 -22.43 1.63
N LEU A 39 -26.43 -21.82 1.97
CA LEU A 39 -26.54 -20.41 2.34
C LEU A 39 -26.75 -20.17 3.84
N GLY A 40 -27.09 -21.22 4.58
CA GLY A 40 -27.38 -21.15 6.02
C GLY A 40 -26.15 -21.24 6.92
N ASP A 41 -24.96 -21.41 6.34
CA ASP A 41 -23.71 -21.39 7.11
C ASP A 41 -23.47 -20.00 7.68
N LYS A 42 -23.57 -19.92 9.02
CA LYS A 42 -23.42 -18.66 9.76
C LYS A 42 -22.04 -18.03 9.57
N GLU A 43 -21.00 -18.86 9.48
CA GLU A 43 -19.63 -18.38 9.28
C GLU A 43 -19.46 -17.79 7.89
N LEU A 44 -20.00 -18.47 6.86
CA LEU A 44 -19.97 -17.98 5.48
C LEU A 44 -20.77 -16.68 5.34
N LYS A 45 -21.94 -16.60 5.95
CA LYS A 45 -22.76 -15.38 5.95
C LYS A 45 -22.06 -14.22 6.65
N GLN A 46 -21.48 -14.44 7.82
CA GLN A 46 -20.70 -13.44 8.54
C GLN A 46 -19.49 -12.97 7.73
N LEU A 47 -18.86 -13.88 7.00
CA LEU A 47 -17.72 -13.57 6.13
C LEU A 47 -18.16 -12.73 4.93
N MET A 48 -19.32 -13.02 4.33
CA MET A 48 -19.88 -12.23 3.22
C MET A 48 -20.35 -10.84 3.68
N ASP A 49 -21.05 -10.76 4.83
CA ASP A 49 -21.48 -9.49 5.43
C ASP A 49 -20.25 -8.65 5.85
N GLY A 50 -19.16 -9.30 6.27
CA GLY A 50 -17.90 -8.67 6.59
C GLY A 50 -17.19 -8.02 5.39
N ILE A 51 -17.33 -8.57 4.18
CA ILE A 51 -16.70 -8.02 2.96
C ILE A 51 -17.19 -6.59 2.68
N ASP A 52 -18.48 -6.31 2.91
CA ASP A 52 -19.05 -4.97 2.69
C ASP A 52 -18.80 -3.99 3.84
N SER A 53 -18.46 -4.49 5.01
CA SER A 53 -18.22 -3.66 6.20
C SER A 53 -16.75 -3.27 6.41
N HIS A 54 -15.82 -3.83 5.64
CA HIS A 54 -14.42 -3.48 5.76
C HIS A 54 -14.15 -2.08 5.21
N ARG A 55 -13.48 -1.27 6.02
CA ARG A 55 -12.94 0.00 5.56
C ARG A 55 -11.91 -0.25 4.44
N PRO A 56 -11.69 0.70 3.53
CA PRO A 56 -10.64 0.60 2.53
C PRO A 56 -9.27 0.33 3.19
N PRO A 57 -8.39 -0.46 2.56
CA PRO A 57 -7.01 -0.60 3.00
C PRO A 57 -6.33 0.76 3.11
N ARG A 58 -5.56 0.96 4.17
CA ARG A 58 -4.85 2.19 4.47
C ARG A 58 -3.35 2.00 4.38
N ILE A 59 -2.73 2.84 3.59
CA ILE A 59 -1.29 2.83 3.33
C ILE A 59 -0.67 4.10 3.90
N PHE A 60 0.35 3.95 4.73
CA PHE A 60 1.21 5.06 5.13
C PHE A 60 2.43 5.11 4.21
N LEU A 61 2.68 6.26 3.57
CA LEU A 61 3.76 6.44 2.62
C LEU A 61 4.77 7.47 3.12
N ILE A 62 6.03 7.06 3.21
CA ILE A 62 7.14 7.94 3.59
C ILE A 62 8.27 7.83 2.57
N GLY A 63 8.98 8.93 2.36
CA GLY A 63 10.17 9.01 1.51
C GLY A 63 10.51 10.45 1.23
N ARG A 64 11.77 10.70 0.89
CA ARG A 64 12.30 12.05 0.64
C ARG A 64 11.69 12.70 -0.60
N THR A 65 11.86 14.03 -0.73
CA THR A 65 11.46 14.76 -1.93
C THR A 65 12.21 14.21 -3.15
N GLY A 66 11.52 14.15 -4.28
CA GLY A 66 12.09 13.65 -5.53
C GLY A 66 12.21 12.13 -5.65
N VAL A 67 11.89 11.34 -4.60
CA VAL A 67 11.89 9.87 -4.67
C VAL A 67 10.74 9.32 -5.53
N GLY A 68 9.73 10.14 -5.84
CA GLY A 68 8.60 9.79 -6.71
C GLY A 68 7.35 9.32 -5.96
N LYS A 69 7.11 9.82 -4.74
CA LYS A 69 5.89 9.50 -3.96
C LYS A 69 4.61 9.78 -4.75
N SER A 70 4.46 11.01 -5.26
CA SER A 70 3.27 11.40 -6.03
C SER A 70 3.10 10.55 -7.31
N SER A 71 4.19 10.18 -7.96
CA SER A 71 4.14 9.29 -9.13
C SER A 71 3.68 7.89 -8.73
N LEU A 72 4.17 7.36 -7.60
CA LEU A 72 3.72 6.06 -7.11
C LEU A 72 2.23 6.09 -6.70
N ILE A 73 1.79 7.15 -6.01
CA ILE A 73 0.37 7.33 -5.65
C ILE A 73 -0.51 7.32 -6.90
N ASN A 74 -0.14 8.11 -7.92
CA ASN A 74 -0.89 8.16 -9.17
C ASN A 74 -0.90 6.80 -9.89
N ALA A 75 0.23 6.08 -9.88
CA ALA A 75 0.33 4.74 -10.44
C ALA A 75 -0.58 3.74 -9.73
N MET A 76 -0.62 3.78 -8.41
CA MET A 76 -1.45 2.89 -7.60
C MET A 76 -2.94 3.20 -7.77
N CYS A 77 -3.29 4.48 -7.90
CA CYS A 77 -4.67 4.90 -8.09
C CYS A 77 -5.17 4.73 -9.54
N GLY A 78 -4.28 4.51 -10.51
CA GLY A 78 -4.64 4.50 -11.93
C GLY A 78 -5.19 5.84 -12.44
N ALA A 79 -4.95 6.93 -11.71
CA ALA A 79 -5.47 8.26 -11.99
C ALA A 79 -4.54 9.35 -11.44
N TYR A 80 -4.60 10.55 -12.01
CA TYR A 80 -3.84 11.69 -11.52
C TYR A 80 -4.52 12.32 -10.30
N VAL A 81 -4.20 11.83 -9.11
CA VAL A 81 -4.76 12.31 -7.82
C VAL A 81 -3.77 13.16 -7.03
N ALA A 82 -2.47 12.89 -7.14
CA ALA A 82 -1.41 13.63 -6.48
C ALA A 82 -0.65 14.50 -7.46
N LYS A 83 -0.44 15.80 -7.13
CA LYS A 83 0.36 16.70 -7.96
C LYS A 83 1.83 16.29 -7.96
N VAL A 84 2.38 16.03 -9.14
CA VAL A 84 3.81 15.79 -9.33
C VAL A 84 4.50 17.15 -9.43
N SER A 85 5.42 17.45 -8.51
CA SER A 85 6.21 18.69 -8.53
C SER A 85 7.66 18.35 -8.22
N ASP A 86 8.55 18.67 -9.15
CA ASP A 86 9.99 18.43 -9.02
C ASP A 86 10.73 19.54 -8.26
N THR A 87 10.06 20.66 -7.93
CA THR A 87 10.78 21.90 -7.58
C THR A 87 10.39 22.61 -6.32
N LYS A 88 9.38 22.21 -5.54
CA LYS A 88 9.10 22.81 -4.23
C LYS A 88 8.33 21.86 -3.34
N SER A 89 8.81 21.69 -2.09
CA SER A 89 7.99 21.22 -0.98
C SER A 89 6.76 22.14 -0.85
N CYS A 90 5.65 21.73 -1.42
CA CYS A 90 4.39 22.41 -1.20
C CYS A 90 3.71 21.76 0.01
N THR A 91 3.54 22.53 1.05
CA THR A 91 2.73 22.33 2.25
C THR A 91 3.34 21.50 3.38
N GLU A 92 3.47 22.19 4.50
CA GLU A 92 3.59 21.62 5.83
C GLU A 92 2.34 20.77 6.09
N GLY A 93 2.48 19.44 6.19
CA GLY A 93 1.38 18.58 6.60
C GLY A 93 1.35 17.20 5.93
N THR A 94 0.49 16.37 6.47
CA THR A 94 0.11 15.08 5.90
C THR A 94 -1.10 15.28 4.98
N GLU A 95 -1.18 14.52 3.89
CA GLU A 95 -2.31 14.52 2.97
C GLU A 95 -2.83 13.10 2.76
N VAL A 96 -4.15 12.92 2.80
CA VAL A 96 -4.79 11.63 2.53
C VAL A 96 -5.34 11.62 1.12
N TYR A 97 -4.86 10.70 0.30
CA TYR A 97 -5.35 10.42 -1.03
C TYR A 97 -6.28 9.23 -1.03
N GLN A 98 -7.39 9.31 -1.77
CA GLN A 98 -8.30 8.20 -1.99
C GLN A 98 -8.18 7.71 -3.43
N CYS A 99 -7.82 6.45 -3.61
CA CYS A 99 -7.92 5.78 -4.89
C CYS A 99 -9.33 5.23 -5.03
N LYS A 100 -10.02 5.63 -6.10
CA LYS A 100 -11.42 5.29 -6.32
C LYS A 100 -11.59 4.55 -7.64
N ASP A 101 -12.58 3.66 -7.66
CA ASP A 101 -13.16 3.10 -8.86
C ASP A 101 -14.64 3.46 -8.82
N GLU A 102 -15.09 4.31 -9.76
CA GLU A 102 -16.38 4.99 -9.71
C GLU A 102 -16.60 5.68 -8.35
N ASP A 103 -17.62 5.32 -7.59
CA ASP A 103 -17.93 5.90 -6.28
C ASP A 103 -17.30 5.11 -5.10
N ARG A 104 -16.65 3.98 -5.38
CA ARG A 104 -16.05 3.13 -4.34
C ARG A 104 -14.61 3.52 -4.05
N VAL A 105 -14.30 3.76 -2.78
CA VAL A 105 -12.91 3.94 -2.33
C VAL A 105 -12.24 2.58 -2.26
N LEU A 106 -11.21 2.36 -3.08
CA LEU A 106 -10.44 1.11 -3.12
C LEU A 106 -9.34 1.08 -2.07
N MET A 107 -8.70 2.23 -1.82
CA MET A 107 -7.66 2.39 -0.80
C MET A 107 -7.50 3.86 -0.40
N GLU A 108 -6.92 4.08 0.77
CA GLU A 108 -6.52 5.39 1.27
C GLU A 108 -5.01 5.42 1.49
N ILE A 109 -4.35 6.51 1.09
CA ILE A 109 -2.91 6.67 1.21
C ILE A 109 -2.62 7.94 2.00
N LEU A 110 -1.99 7.81 3.16
CA LEU A 110 -1.45 8.93 3.94
C LEU A 110 -0.04 9.24 3.45
N ASP A 111 0.15 10.38 2.78
CA ASP A 111 1.45 10.88 2.33
C ASP A 111 1.98 11.93 3.30
N THR A 112 3.21 11.74 3.74
CA THR A 112 3.93 12.69 4.60
C THR A 112 4.80 13.60 3.75
N ARG A 113 4.20 14.63 3.14
CA ARG A 113 4.95 15.59 2.34
C ARG A 113 5.87 16.44 3.21
N GLY A 114 7.16 16.39 2.94
CA GLY A 114 8.14 17.36 3.43
C GLY A 114 8.56 17.25 4.89
N ILE A 115 7.93 16.43 5.72
CA ILE A 115 8.27 16.32 7.15
C ILE A 115 9.58 15.57 7.35
N ALA A 116 9.87 14.56 6.54
CA ALA A 116 11.15 13.83 6.60
C ALA A 116 12.38 14.67 6.17
N GLU A 117 12.17 15.84 5.58
CA GLU A 117 13.22 16.71 5.06
C GLU A 117 13.34 18.05 5.80
N SER A 118 12.34 18.39 6.61
CA SER A 118 12.49 19.60 7.40
C SER A 118 13.59 19.36 8.44
N GLU A 119 14.59 20.22 8.48
CA GLU A 119 15.56 20.31 9.58
C GLU A 119 14.85 20.40 10.94
N SER A 120 13.55 20.70 10.93
CA SER A 120 12.65 20.71 12.08
C SER A 120 12.43 19.35 12.74
N LEU A 121 12.56 18.21 12.04
CA LEU A 121 12.55 16.88 12.70
C LEU A 121 13.72 16.72 13.70
N ASN A 122 14.81 17.44 13.48
CA ASN A 122 15.97 17.43 14.38
C ASN A 122 15.85 18.46 15.51
N SER A 123 14.95 19.44 15.43
CA SER A 123 14.84 20.56 16.35
C SER A 123 13.55 20.60 17.17
N ASP A 124 12.50 19.89 16.75
CA ASP A 124 11.19 19.97 17.38
C ASP A 124 10.61 18.59 17.68
N MET A 125 10.86 18.08 18.88
CA MET A 125 10.26 16.82 19.36
C MET A 125 8.72 16.82 19.24
N SER A 126 8.11 18.01 19.17
CA SER A 126 6.67 18.17 19.00
C SER A 126 6.20 17.78 17.60
N ALA A 127 6.92 18.13 16.53
CA ALA A 127 6.53 17.84 15.14
C ALA A 127 6.61 16.33 14.82
N GLU A 128 7.68 15.66 15.25
CA GLU A 128 7.81 14.21 15.12
C GLU A 128 6.69 13.46 15.86
N GLN A 129 6.39 13.88 17.10
CA GLN A 129 5.32 13.24 17.89
C GLN A 129 3.93 13.49 17.28
N MET A 130 3.69 14.70 16.76
CA MET A 130 2.43 14.99 16.06
C MET A 130 2.24 14.08 14.84
N LEU A 131 3.31 13.86 14.07
CA LEU A 131 3.25 12.96 12.92
C LEU A 131 2.97 11.51 13.34
N ILE A 132 3.63 11.03 14.39
CA ILE A 132 3.38 9.68 14.92
C ILE A 132 1.92 9.55 15.38
N ASN A 133 1.36 10.55 16.03
CA ASN A 133 -0.03 10.57 16.45
C ASN A 133 -0.97 10.51 15.22
N GLN A 134 -0.71 11.30 14.18
CA GLN A 134 -1.50 11.28 12.94
C GLN A 134 -1.45 9.90 12.24
N ILE A 135 -0.28 9.24 12.25
CA ILE A 135 -0.15 7.88 11.71
C ILE A 135 -1.00 6.89 12.52
N ASN A 136 -0.97 6.99 13.86
CA ASN A 136 -1.78 6.13 14.72
C ASN A 136 -3.29 6.38 14.52
N GLU A 137 -3.73 7.62 14.43
CA GLU A 137 -5.13 7.99 14.14
C GLU A 137 -5.58 7.47 12.78
N PHE A 138 -4.74 7.60 11.77
CA PHE A 138 -5.00 7.04 10.45
C PHE A 138 -5.09 5.51 10.48
N SER A 139 -4.36 4.86 11.40
CA SER A 139 -4.35 3.41 11.58
C SER A 139 -4.06 2.64 10.28
N PRO A 140 -2.85 2.79 9.69
CA PRO A 140 -2.50 2.13 8.44
C PRO A 140 -2.39 0.61 8.59
N ASP A 141 -2.71 -0.11 7.52
CA ASP A 141 -2.54 -1.56 7.42
C ASP A 141 -1.12 -1.95 6.98
N VAL A 142 -0.43 -1.02 6.30
CA VAL A 142 0.95 -1.17 5.84
C VAL A 142 1.65 0.17 5.74
N ALA A 143 2.93 0.20 6.06
CA ALA A 143 3.81 1.33 5.77
C ALA A 143 4.68 1.04 4.54
N ILE A 144 4.79 2.02 3.64
CA ILE A 144 5.69 1.98 2.49
C ILE A 144 6.80 3.01 2.72
N MET A 145 8.04 2.53 2.80
CA MET A 145 9.24 3.37 2.83
C MET A 145 9.85 3.44 1.43
N MET A 146 9.79 4.63 0.81
CA MET A 146 10.32 4.84 -0.54
C MET A 146 11.77 5.30 -0.55
N LEU A 147 12.57 4.64 -1.36
CA LEU A 147 13.98 4.95 -1.61
C LEU A 147 14.22 5.13 -3.12
N ASN A 148 15.28 5.87 -3.46
CA ASN A 148 15.69 6.07 -4.85
C ASN A 148 16.71 5.02 -5.29
N CYS A 149 16.49 4.41 -6.48
CA CYS A 149 17.38 3.40 -7.03
C CYS A 149 18.74 3.98 -7.46
N THR A 150 18.76 5.21 -7.96
CA THR A 150 19.95 5.82 -8.59
C THR A 150 20.79 6.66 -7.63
N HIS A 151 20.24 7.13 -6.52
CA HIS A 151 20.96 7.94 -5.53
C HIS A 151 21.43 7.08 -4.35
N ARG A 152 22.57 7.49 -3.78
CA ARG A 152 23.10 6.90 -2.54
C ARG A 152 22.72 7.80 -1.36
N ASP A 153 21.45 7.80 -1.02
CA ASP A 153 20.98 8.58 0.13
C ASP A 153 21.47 7.96 1.43
N ASP A 154 21.76 8.81 2.40
CA ASP A 154 21.89 8.37 3.79
C ASP A 154 20.48 8.12 4.34
N ILE A 155 20.10 6.85 4.43
CA ILE A 155 18.77 6.41 4.87
C ILE A 155 18.69 6.16 6.37
N ILE A 156 19.77 6.39 7.12
CA ILE A 156 19.82 6.04 8.56
C ILE A 156 18.74 6.80 9.32
N THR A 157 18.61 8.11 9.08
CA THR A 157 17.58 8.95 9.70
C THR A 157 16.18 8.44 9.39
N ASP A 158 15.92 8.05 8.13
CA ASP A 158 14.61 7.52 7.71
C ASP A 158 14.32 6.17 8.39
N VAL A 159 15.34 5.33 8.54
CA VAL A 159 15.24 4.04 9.25
C VAL A 159 14.95 4.25 10.73
N GLU A 160 15.65 5.18 11.40
CA GLU A 160 15.43 5.50 12.81
C GLU A 160 14.01 6.06 13.05
N PHE A 161 13.54 6.93 12.18
CA PHE A 161 12.17 7.42 12.24
C PHE A 161 11.15 6.28 12.09
N MET A 162 11.32 5.41 11.08
CA MET A 162 10.44 4.25 10.89
C MET A 162 10.46 3.28 12.08
N LYS A 163 11.58 3.13 12.76
CA LYS A 163 11.65 2.33 14.01
C LYS A 163 10.79 2.93 15.11
N LYS A 164 10.83 4.27 15.28
CA LYS A 164 9.99 4.96 16.26
C LYS A 164 8.52 4.79 15.92
N VAL A 165 8.12 5.01 14.65
CA VAL A 165 6.76 4.79 14.17
C VAL A 165 6.30 3.36 14.46
N ALA A 166 7.08 2.36 14.05
CA ALA A 166 6.73 0.95 14.23
C ALA A 166 6.59 0.55 15.70
N LYS A 167 7.45 1.09 16.57
CA LYS A 167 7.41 0.85 18.02
C LYS A 167 6.16 1.46 18.64
N ASP A 168 5.88 2.73 18.34
CA ASP A 168 4.73 3.45 18.88
C ASP A 168 3.41 2.88 18.38
N TYR A 169 3.34 2.55 17.09
CA TYR A 169 2.18 1.86 16.49
C TYR A 169 1.88 0.53 17.18
N ALA A 170 2.91 -0.27 17.43
CA ALA A 170 2.74 -1.55 18.12
C ALA A 170 2.27 -1.38 19.58
N ALA A 171 2.74 -0.34 20.26
CA ALA A 171 2.32 -0.03 21.63
C ALA A 171 0.87 0.45 21.68
N THR A 172 0.45 1.28 20.71
CA THR A 172 -0.89 1.89 20.66
C THR A 172 -1.94 0.90 20.19
N ASN A 173 -1.65 0.13 19.13
CA ASN A 173 -2.64 -0.72 18.45
C ASN A 173 -2.53 -2.19 18.85
N ASN A 174 -1.55 -2.59 19.65
CA ASN A 174 -1.23 -3.98 19.99
C ASN A 174 -1.04 -4.88 18.75
N LEU A 175 -0.61 -4.28 17.63
CA LEU A 175 -0.40 -4.93 16.34
C LEU A 175 0.92 -4.44 15.74
N ARG A 176 1.63 -5.31 15.07
CA ARG A 176 2.81 -4.93 14.30
C ARG A 176 2.40 -4.26 12.99
N LEU A 177 2.95 -3.09 12.71
CA LEU A 177 2.81 -2.45 11.41
C LEU A 177 3.70 -3.18 10.39
N PRO A 178 3.16 -3.78 9.33
CA PRO A 178 3.95 -4.30 8.22
C PRO A 178 4.67 -3.16 7.49
N ILE A 179 5.94 -3.39 7.12
CA ILE A 179 6.76 -2.38 6.44
C ILE A 179 7.31 -2.96 5.15
N VAL A 180 6.95 -2.34 4.03
CA VAL A 180 7.48 -2.65 2.70
C VAL A 180 8.39 -1.51 2.26
N VAL A 181 9.57 -1.87 1.78
CA VAL A 181 10.51 -0.89 1.18
C VAL A 181 10.32 -0.89 -0.32
N VAL A 182 10.05 0.27 -0.89
CA VAL A 182 9.92 0.44 -2.34
C VAL A 182 11.14 1.21 -2.86
N ILE A 183 11.91 0.58 -3.75
CA ILE A 183 13.03 1.21 -4.43
C ILE A 183 12.56 1.68 -5.80
N ASN A 184 12.27 2.96 -5.90
CA ASN A 184 11.69 3.58 -7.10
C ASN A 184 12.77 4.10 -8.06
N LYS A 185 12.33 4.49 -9.27
CA LYS A 185 13.16 5.00 -10.38
C LYS A 185 14.13 3.97 -10.94
N CYS A 186 13.75 2.71 -10.93
CA CYS A 186 14.56 1.65 -11.53
C CYS A 186 14.69 1.80 -13.05
N ASP A 187 13.79 2.52 -13.71
CA ASP A 187 13.88 2.91 -15.12
C ASP A 187 15.07 3.83 -15.40
N GLU A 188 15.48 4.67 -14.44
CA GLU A 188 16.62 5.58 -14.56
C GLU A 188 17.97 4.87 -14.40
N MET A 189 18.01 3.63 -13.86
CA MET A 189 19.24 2.84 -13.74
C MET A 189 19.86 2.57 -15.12
N ALA A 190 21.17 2.69 -15.21
CA ALA A 190 21.91 2.46 -16.47
C ALA A 190 21.85 0.98 -16.90
N PRO A 191 21.60 0.74 -18.19
CA PRO A 191 21.38 1.67 -19.30
C PRO A 191 19.97 2.27 -19.30
N ALA A 192 19.89 3.61 -19.18
CA ALA A 192 18.64 4.35 -18.95
C ALA A 192 17.67 4.38 -20.14
N ARG A 193 18.11 3.93 -21.31
CA ARG A 193 17.25 3.86 -22.52
C ARG A 193 16.13 2.83 -22.41
N PHE A 194 16.30 1.82 -21.57
CA PHE A 194 15.29 0.79 -21.33
C PHE A 194 14.41 1.25 -20.15
N LYS A 195 13.18 1.67 -20.44
CA LYS A 195 12.25 2.24 -19.47
C LYS A 195 11.24 1.21 -18.96
N ILE A 196 10.90 0.22 -19.78
CA ILE A 196 9.89 -0.80 -19.50
C ILE A 196 10.58 -1.98 -18.80
N PRO A 197 10.10 -2.42 -17.63
CA PRO A 197 10.72 -3.49 -16.84
C PRO A 197 10.96 -4.78 -17.62
N ASP A 198 10.01 -5.19 -18.46
CA ASP A 198 10.11 -6.42 -19.28
C ASP A 198 11.22 -6.37 -20.33
N GLU A 199 11.69 -5.17 -20.68
CA GLU A 199 12.77 -4.93 -21.65
C GLU A 199 14.14 -4.73 -20.98
N TYR A 200 14.22 -4.81 -19.64
CA TYR A 200 15.48 -4.56 -18.94
C TYR A 200 16.51 -5.61 -19.30
N PRO A 201 17.69 -5.19 -19.83
CA PRO A 201 18.78 -6.13 -20.08
C PRO A 201 19.33 -6.68 -18.76
N ARG A 202 19.89 -7.87 -18.82
CA ARG A 202 20.41 -8.60 -17.66
C ARG A 202 21.32 -7.76 -16.76
N ASN A 203 22.24 -6.99 -17.34
CA ASN A 203 23.14 -6.11 -16.58
C ASN A 203 22.43 -4.99 -15.83
N LYS A 204 21.26 -4.51 -16.30
CA LYS A 204 20.42 -3.53 -15.59
C LYS A 204 19.73 -4.20 -14.41
N VAL A 205 19.15 -5.38 -14.63
CA VAL A 205 18.50 -6.17 -13.57
C VAL A 205 19.49 -6.51 -12.46
N GLU A 206 20.72 -6.93 -12.80
CA GLU A 206 21.77 -7.24 -11.83
C GLU A 206 22.12 -6.01 -10.97
N LYS A 207 22.29 -4.83 -11.57
CA LYS A 207 22.53 -3.57 -10.83
C LYS A 207 21.37 -3.19 -9.91
N ILE A 208 20.13 -3.34 -10.36
CA ILE A 208 18.95 -3.09 -9.53
C ILE A 208 18.96 -4.04 -8.32
N ASN A 209 19.23 -5.32 -8.54
CA ASN A 209 19.32 -6.32 -7.47
C ASN A 209 20.44 -6.00 -6.46
N GLU A 210 21.60 -5.51 -6.92
CA GLU A 210 22.68 -5.05 -6.03
C GLU A 210 22.22 -3.89 -5.15
N VAL A 211 21.46 -2.92 -5.70
CA VAL A 211 20.87 -1.83 -4.92
C VAL A 211 19.87 -2.35 -3.90
N VAL A 212 18.99 -3.27 -4.29
CA VAL A 212 18.02 -3.93 -3.39
C VAL A 212 18.74 -4.58 -2.21
N GLN A 213 19.77 -5.40 -2.48
CA GLN A 213 20.51 -6.10 -1.43
C GLN A 213 21.26 -5.13 -0.51
N ARG A 214 21.85 -4.07 -1.08
CA ARG A 214 22.53 -3.02 -0.30
C ARG A 214 21.58 -2.34 0.69
N TYR A 215 20.41 -1.85 0.23
CA TYR A 215 19.47 -1.19 1.10
C TYR A 215 18.88 -2.15 2.13
N LYS A 216 18.53 -3.37 1.72
CA LYS A 216 18.07 -4.41 2.65
C LYS A 216 19.09 -4.67 3.76
N GLY A 217 20.37 -4.77 3.41
CA GLY A 217 21.46 -4.96 4.37
C GLY A 217 21.59 -3.79 5.35
N ILE A 218 21.54 -2.54 4.87
CA ILE A 218 21.61 -1.34 5.71
C ILE A 218 20.43 -1.30 6.69
N ILE A 219 19.21 -1.51 6.20
CA ILE A 219 17.98 -1.43 7.00
C ILE A 219 17.98 -2.48 8.11
N ILE A 220 18.28 -3.73 7.77
CA ILE A 220 18.32 -4.83 8.74
C ILE A 220 19.44 -4.62 9.76
N LYS A 221 20.63 -4.18 9.33
CA LYS A 221 21.76 -3.86 10.22
C LYS A 221 21.41 -2.78 11.25
N ASN A 222 20.58 -1.82 10.88
CA ASN A 222 20.08 -0.77 11.77
C ASN A 222 18.86 -1.19 12.61
N GLY A 223 18.46 -2.46 12.55
CA GLY A 223 17.45 -3.05 13.43
C GLY A 223 16.00 -2.78 13.07
N LEU A 224 15.71 -2.28 11.85
CA LEU A 224 14.34 -2.17 11.36
C LEU A 224 13.90 -3.51 10.76
N LYS A 225 12.80 -4.06 11.26
CA LYS A 225 12.19 -5.27 10.70
C LYS A 225 11.29 -4.86 9.53
N ILE A 226 11.62 -5.33 8.35
CA ILE A 226 10.85 -5.13 7.12
C ILE A 226 10.27 -6.45 6.61
N ASP A 227 9.19 -6.39 5.86
CA ASP A 227 8.52 -7.56 5.29
C ASP A 227 9.01 -7.86 3.89
N ASP A 228 9.21 -6.81 3.06
CA ASP A 228 9.72 -6.98 1.71
C ASP A 228 10.48 -5.75 1.21
N VAL A 229 11.23 -5.93 0.10
CA VAL A 229 11.94 -4.87 -0.63
C VAL A 229 11.63 -5.03 -2.12
N ILE A 230 10.90 -4.08 -2.70
CA ILE A 230 10.36 -4.18 -4.05
C ILE A 230 10.97 -3.08 -4.93
N PRO A 231 11.72 -3.44 -6.01
CA PRO A 231 12.14 -2.48 -7.01
C PRO A 231 10.97 -2.15 -7.94
N VAL A 232 10.76 -0.85 -8.20
CA VAL A 232 9.67 -0.37 -9.06
C VAL A 232 10.13 0.74 -10.01
N SER A 233 9.35 0.96 -11.05
CA SER A 233 9.33 2.16 -11.86
C SER A 233 7.93 2.72 -11.84
N SER A 234 7.76 3.91 -11.27
CA SER A 234 6.47 4.61 -11.25
C SER A 234 6.35 5.61 -12.42
N LEU A 235 7.13 5.39 -13.48
CA LEU A 235 6.98 6.12 -14.72
C LEU A 235 5.65 5.75 -15.37
N ILE A 236 4.75 6.73 -15.49
CA ILE A 236 3.46 6.55 -16.14
C ILE A 236 3.38 7.56 -17.27
N ASP A 237 3.15 7.05 -18.47
CA ASP A 237 2.81 7.86 -19.64
C ASP A 237 1.29 8.10 -19.61
N TRP A 238 0.89 9.22 -19.01
CA TRP A 238 -0.48 9.69 -19.07
C TRP A 238 -0.69 10.36 -20.43
N GLN A 239 -1.02 9.58 -21.45
CA GLN A 239 -1.52 10.09 -22.74
C GLN A 239 -3.02 10.20 -22.73
#